data_5754002087af3b5bbacb464d1bd3b0e9
#
_entry.id   5754002087af3b5bbacb464d1bd3b0e9
#
_cell.length_a   1.000
_cell.length_b   1.000
_cell.length_c   1.000
_cell.angle_alpha   90.00
_cell.angle_beta   90.00
_cell.angle_gamma   90.00
#
_symmetry.space_group_name_H-M   'P 1'
#
loop_
_entity.id
_entity.type
_entity.pdbx_description
1 polymer ?
#
loop_
_entity_poly.entity_id
_entity_poly.type
_entity_poly.pdbx_seq_one_letter_code
_entity_poly.pdbx_strand_id
1 'polypeptide(L)'
;IKPSGGMEDMKWDMAGSAVTVSIIKYLSEIKTNFSYAGIVGLVENMPSGSAYKPGDIIKSYKGINVEVLNTDAEGRLVLADIITYGCEKYKPKIVIDFATLTGAIMVALGQHYAGLFCNDDKLADTLYKSGLDTNEKVWRMPLHDDFDKELNSPCLLYTSPSPRDVVP
;
A
#
# COMPACT_ATOMS: atom_id res chain seq x y z
N ILE A 1 -9.26 -6.19 -12.78
CA ILE A 1 -8.83 -6.75 -14.07
C ILE A 1 -8.81 -5.65 -15.11
N LYS A 2 -7.64 -5.36 -15.63
CA LYS A 2 -7.43 -4.35 -16.68
C LYS A 2 -7.91 -4.82 -18.05
N PRO A 3 -8.21 -3.90 -18.98
CA PRO A 3 -8.26 -4.22 -20.41
C PRO A 3 -6.95 -4.88 -20.87
N SER A 4 -6.99 -5.69 -21.92
CA SER A 4 -5.86 -6.47 -22.41
C SER A 4 -4.60 -5.64 -22.77
N GLY A 5 -4.76 -4.35 -23.12
CA GLY A 5 -3.64 -3.48 -23.41
C GLY A 5 -2.84 -3.15 -22.14
N GLY A 6 -1.52 -3.49 -22.14
CA GLY A 6 -0.61 -3.27 -21.02
C GLY A 6 -0.63 -4.36 -19.95
N MET A 7 -1.38 -5.46 -20.16
CA MET A 7 -1.37 -6.59 -19.22
C MET A 7 0.00 -7.26 -19.11
N GLU A 8 0.77 -7.26 -20.18
CA GLU A 8 2.13 -7.79 -20.20
C GLU A 8 3.09 -7.09 -19.25
N ASP A 9 2.80 -5.84 -18.89
CA ASP A 9 3.60 -5.04 -17.96
C ASP A 9 3.21 -5.26 -16.49
N MET A 10 2.07 -5.91 -16.23
CA MET A 10 1.60 -6.18 -14.85
C MET A 10 2.50 -7.16 -14.09
N LYS A 11 3.43 -7.83 -14.74
CA LYS A 11 4.53 -8.55 -14.08
C LYS A 11 5.36 -7.66 -13.15
N TRP A 12 5.35 -6.34 -13.35
CA TRP A 12 6.02 -5.37 -12.51
C TRP A 12 5.17 -4.92 -11.30
N ASP A 13 3.90 -5.31 -11.26
CA ASP A 13 2.98 -4.94 -10.17
C ASP A 13 3.23 -5.77 -8.90
N MET A 14 4.49 -5.92 -8.57
CA MET A 14 5.05 -6.52 -7.35
C MET A 14 6.31 -5.78 -6.87
N ALA A 15 6.64 -4.63 -7.47
CA ALA A 15 7.91 -3.96 -7.19
C ALA A 15 8.02 -3.48 -5.74
N GLY A 16 6.91 -3.12 -5.08
CA GLY A 16 6.90 -2.83 -3.65
C GLY A 16 7.37 -4.03 -2.80
N SER A 17 6.92 -5.23 -3.14
CA SER A 17 7.39 -6.47 -2.48
C SER A 17 8.88 -6.72 -2.74
N ALA A 18 9.35 -6.46 -3.95
CA ALA A 18 10.78 -6.59 -4.30
C ALA A 18 11.65 -5.61 -3.49
N VAL A 19 11.20 -4.36 -3.33
CA VAL A 19 11.87 -3.36 -2.49
C VAL A 19 11.92 -3.83 -1.03
N THR A 20 10.79 -4.28 -0.49
CA THR A 20 10.71 -4.80 0.88
C THR A 20 11.69 -5.95 1.11
N VAL A 21 11.72 -6.95 0.23
CA VAL A 21 12.64 -8.09 0.33
C VAL A 21 14.10 -7.62 0.25
N SER A 22 14.41 -6.68 -0.65
CA SER A 22 15.77 -6.14 -0.80
C SER A 22 16.24 -5.40 0.45
N ILE A 23 15.36 -4.61 1.08
CA ILE A 23 15.65 -3.91 2.34
C ILE A 23 15.90 -4.92 3.46
N ILE A 24 15.05 -5.94 3.60
CA ILE A 24 15.20 -6.97 4.64
C ILE A 24 16.50 -7.75 4.44
N LYS A 25 16.82 -8.10 3.19
CA LYS A 25 18.11 -8.74 2.86
C LYS A 25 19.28 -7.86 3.30
N TYR A 26 19.29 -6.59 2.91
CA TYR A 26 20.34 -5.65 3.30
C TYR A 26 20.48 -5.53 4.83
N LEU A 27 19.36 -5.35 5.53
CA LEU A 27 19.34 -5.26 7.00
C LEU A 27 19.85 -6.52 7.68
N SER A 28 19.67 -7.70 7.06
CA SER A 28 20.21 -8.97 7.60
C SER A 28 21.72 -9.12 7.44
N GLU A 29 22.32 -8.39 6.51
CA GLU A 29 23.76 -8.42 6.22
C GLU A 29 24.55 -7.38 7.06
N ILE A 30 23.85 -6.40 7.65
CA ILE A 30 24.47 -5.38 8.51
C ILE A 30 24.07 -5.57 9.96
N LYS A 31 24.92 -5.03 10.88
CA LYS A 31 24.60 -5.03 12.30
C LYS A 31 23.63 -3.88 12.60
N THR A 32 22.40 -4.21 13.01
CA THR A 32 21.39 -3.24 13.44
C THR A 32 21.26 -3.26 14.97
N ASN A 33 20.83 -2.14 15.54
CA ASN A 33 20.50 -2.02 16.97
C ASN A 33 18.99 -1.95 17.23
N PHE A 34 18.18 -2.32 16.22
CA PHE A 34 16.73 -2.37 16.30
C PHE A 34 16.22 -3.67 15.65
N SER A 35 15.03 -4.08 16.08
CA SER A 35 14.32 -5.21 15.47
C SER A 35 13.52 -4.73 14.27
N TYR A 36 13.42 -5.56 13.24
CA TYR A 36 12.68 -5.28 12.04
C TYR A 36 11.96 -6.54 11.53
N ALA A 37 10.89 -6.35 10.80
CA ALA A 37 10.17 -7.40 10.09
C ALA A 37 9.72 -6.88 8.73
N GLY A 38 9.82 -7.71 7.70
CA GLY A 38 9.26 -7.44 6.38
C GLY A 38 8.08 -8.38 6.12
N ILE A 39 7.00 -7.81 5.59
CA ILE A 39 5.82 -8.57 5.20
C ILE A 39 5.54 -8.22 3.74
N VAL A 40 5.29 -9.23 2.92
CA VAL A 40 4.90 -9.05 1.53
C VAL A 40 3.56 -9.74 1.27
N GLY A 41 2.65 -9.05 0.60
CA GLY A 41 1.38 -9.59 0.13
C GLY A 41 1.46 -9.83 -1.38
N LEU A 42 1.39 -11.10 -1.78
CA LEU A 42 1.42 -11.50 -3.18
C LEU A 42 0.13 -12.25 -3.49
N VAL A 43 -0.65 -11.72 -4.42
CA VAL A 43 -1.93 -12.30 -4.84
C VAL A 43 -2.03 -12.27 -6.36
N GLU A 44 -2.78 -13.20 -6.90
CA GLU A 44 -3.15 -13.17 -8.31
C GLU A 44 -4.47 -12.40 -8.49
N ASN A 45 -4.52 -11.51 -9.48
CA ASN A 45 -5.74 -10.83 -9.90
C ASN A 45 -6.08 -11.20 -11.34
N MET A 46 -6.57 -12.42 -11.53
CA MET A 46 -6.87 -13.00 -12.84
C MET A 46 -8.36 -13.31 -13.01
N PRO A 47 -8.88 -13.22 -14.23
CA PRO A 47 -10.24 -13.66 -14.53
C PRO A 47 -10.42 -15.13 -14.23
N SER A 48 -11.42 -15.47 -13.42
CA SER A 48 -11.80 -16.87 -13.17
C SER A 48 -13.27 -16.94 -12.75
N GLY A 49 -13.81 -18.14 -12.74
CA GLY A 49 -15.18 -18.37 -12.23
C GLY A 49 -15.35 -18.11 -10.74
N SER A 50 -14.24 -18.08 -9.96
CA SER A 50 -14.22 -17.81 -8.53
C SER A 50 -13.65 -16.41 -8.20
N ALA A 51 -13.24 -15.61 -9.20
CA ALA A 51 -12.75 -14.26 -8.96
C ALA A 51 -13.87 -13.38 -8.40
N TYR A 52 -13.53 -12.50 -7.46
CA TYR A 52 -14.48 -11.52 -6.93
C TYR A 52 -14.89 -10.51 -8.02
N LYS A 53 -16.06 -9.92 -7.86
CA LYS A 53 -16.73 -9.07 -8.85
C LYS A 53 -17.12 -7.73 -8.22
N PRO A 54 -17.32 -6.68 -9.04
CA PRO A 54 -17.94 -5.46 -8.56
C PRO A 54 -19.30 -5.76 -7.89
N GLY A 55 -19.53 -5.18 -6.72
CA GLY A 55 -20.68 -5.42 -5.86
C GLY A 55 -20.50 -6.55 -4.83
N ASP A 56 -19.43 -7.33 -4.90
CA ASP A 56 -19.11 -8.30 -3.85
C ASP A 56 -18.70 -7.56 -2.56
N ILE A 57 -19.09 -8.13 -1.43
CA ILE A 57 -18.69 -7.63 -0.10
C ILE A 57 -17.70 -8.62 0.49
N ILE A 58 -16.49 -8.16 0.74
CA ILE A 58 -15.43 -8.94 1.37
C ILE A 58 -15.19 -8.46 2.79
N LYS A 59 -14.69 -9.35 3.64
CA LYS A 59 -14.32 -9.03 5.02
C LYS A 59 -12.81 -8.93 5.12
N SER A 60 -12.33 -7.75 5.56
CA SER A 60 -10.90 -7.53 5.79
C SER A 60 -10.41 -8.30 7.01
N TYR A 61 -9.08 -8.43 7.15
CA TYR A 61 -8.44 -9.03 8.32
C TYR A 61 -8.89 -8.37 9.64
N LYS A 62 -9.08 -7.06 9.65
CA LYS A 62 -9.59 -6.30 10.81
C LYS A 62 -11.07 -6.56 11.09
N GLY A 63 -11.78 -7.27 10.22
CA GLY A 63 -13.21 -7.59 10.35
C GLY A 63 -14.14 -6.55 9.74
N ILE A 64 -13.63 -5.53 9.07
CA ILE A 64 -14.41 -4.51 8.38
C ILE A 64 -14.91 -5.07 7.05
N ASN A 65 -16.18 -4.83 6.73
CA ASN A 65 -16.75 -5.20 5.45
C ASN A 65 -16.41 -4.13 4.41
N VAL A 66 -15.95 -4.57 3.25
CA VAL A 66 -15.55 -3.70 2.14
C VAL A 66 -16.35 -4.08 0.90
N GLU A 67 -17.03 -3.12 0.31
CA GLU A 67 -17.68 -3.27 -0.99
C GLU A 67 -16.66 -3.13 -2.10
N VAL A 68 -16.59 -4.11 -2.98
CA VAL A 68 -15.72 -4.07 -4.15
C VAL A 68 -16.42 -3.31 -5.27
N LEU A 69 -16.00 -2.09 -5.55
CA LEU A 69 -16.51 -1.29 -6.66
C LEU A 69 -15.65 -1.47 -7.93
N ASN A 70 -14.37 -1.72 -7.75
CA ASN A 70 -13.41 -1.89 -8.83
C ASN A 70 -12.45 -3.05 -8.50
N THR A 71 -12.47 -4.08 -9.32
CA THR A 71 -11.60 -5.26 -9.13
C THR A 71 -10.14 -5.02 -9.49
N ASP A 72 -9.81 -3.89 -10.10
CA ASP A 72 -8.44 -3.43 -10.37
C ASP A 72 -7.88 -2.58 -9.20
N ALA A 73 -8.56 -2.58 -8.08
CA ALA A 73 -8.15 -1.91 -6.83
C ALA A 73 -7.89 -2.91 -5.70
N GLU A 74 -7.45 -4.13 -6.03
CA GLU A 74 -7.17 -5.21 -5.07
C GLU A 74 -5.96 -4.91 -4.19
N GLY A 75 -4.95 -4.24 -4.72
CA GLY A 75 -3.70 -3.96 -4.03
C GLY A 75 -3.90 -3.23 -2.71
N ARG A 76 -4.82 -2.26 -2.66
CA ARG A 76 -5.15 -1.56 -1.41
C ARG A 76 -5.80 -2.45 -0.36
N LEU A 77 -6.52 -3.48 -0.78
CA LEU A 77 -7.16 -4.43 0.12
C LEU A 77 -6.12 -5.36 0.75
N VAL A 78 -5.22 -5.88 -0.08
CA VAL A 78 -4.08 -6.69 0.37
C VAL A 78 -3.19 -5.89 1.31
N LEU A 79 -2.88 -4.63 0.95
CA LEU A 79 -2.04 -3.75 1.76
C LEU A 79 -2.67 -3.48 3.13
N ALA A 80 -3.96 -3.17 3.19
CA ALA A 80 -4.69 -2.96 4.44
C ALA A 80 -4.59 -4.19 5.37
N ASP A 81 -4.75 -5.38 4.83
CA ASP A 81 -4.70 -6.62 5.60
C ASP A 81 -3.29 -6.93 6.13
N ILE A 82 -2.26 -6.79 5.30
CA ILE A 82 -0.88 -7.08 5.74
C ILE A 82 -0.35 -6.04 6.72
N ILE A 83 -0.72 -4.76 6.58
CA ILE A 83 -0.36 -3.71 7.54
C ILE A 83 -1.06 -4.00 8.87
N THR A 84 -2.35 -4.29 8.87
CA THR A 84 -3.09 -4.64 10.09
C THR A 84 -2.48 -5.84 10.79
N TYR A 85 -2.22 -6.92 10.05
CA TYR A 85 -1.54 -8.11 10.59
C TYR A 85 -0.18 -7.79 11.20
N GLY A 86 0.62 -6.97 10.49
CA GLY A 86 1.95 -6.56 10.97
C GLY A 86 1.90 -5.75 12.24
N CYS A 87 0.97 -4.80 12.33
CA CYS A 87 0.77 -3.96 13.52
C CYS A 87 0.33 -4.79 14.73
N GLU A 88 -0.61 -5.72 14.56
CA GLU A 88 -1.09 -6.57 15.65
C GLU A 88 0.00 -7.52 16.16
N LYS A 89 0.72 -8.15 15.22
CA LYS A 89 1.71 -9.17 15.55
C LYS A 89 2.99 -8.61 16.15
N TYR A 90 3.50 -7.52 15.60
CA TYR A 90 4.83 -7.01 15.93
C TYR A 90 4.82 -5.71 16.74
N LYS A 91 3.68 -5.02 16.82
CA LYS A 91 3.51 -3.73 17.51
C LYS A 91 4.65 -2.74 17.18
N PRO A 92 4.89 -2.47 15.91
CA PRO A 92 6.02 -1.67 15.46
C PRO A 92 5.88 -0.21 15.93
N LYS A 93 7.01 0.49 16.10
CA LYS A 93 7.04 1.95 16.33
C LYS A 93 6.87 2.72 15.01
N ILE A 94 7.33 2.15 13.91
CA ILE A 94 7.29 2.74 12.56
C ILE A 94 6.88 1.64 11.60
N VAL A 95 5.99 1.99 10.68
CA VAL A 95 5.61 1.17 9.54
C VAL A 95 5.94 1.96 8.28
N ILE A 96 6.60 1.32 7.33
CA ILE A 96 6.84 1.88 5.99
C ILE A 96 6.35 0.83 4.99
N ASP A 97 5.45 1.23 4.12
CA ASP A 97 4.98 0.37 3.03
C ASP A 97 5.50 0.86 1.68
N PHE A 98 5.64 -0.08 0.76
CA PHE A 98 6.02 0.17 -0.62
C PHE A 98 5.03 -0.55 -1.53
N ALA A 99 4.37 0.20 -2.40
CA ALA A 99 3.37 -0.37 -3.29
C ALA A 99 3.36 0.35 -4.65
N THR A 100 3.22 -0.41 -5.71
CA THR A 100 2.88 0.07 -7.05
C THR A 100 1.36 0.23 -7.18
N LEU A 101 0.77 1.06 -6.31
CA LEU A 101 -0.64 0.99 -5.94
C LEU A 101 -1.58 1.52 -7.02
N THR A 102 -1.27 2.68 -7.60
CA THR A 102 -2.14 3.31 -8.60
C THR A 102 -1.35 4.07 -9.65
N GLY A 103 -1.88 4.13 -10.90
CA GLY A 103 -1.33 4.97 -11.95
C GLY A 103 -1.51 6.48 -11.72
N ALA A 104 -2.37 6.89 -10.79
CA ALA A 104 -2.63 8.30 -10.51
C ALA A 104 -1.37 9.06 -10.05
N ILE A 105 -0.48 8.39 -9.31
CA ILE A 105 0.78 9.01 -8.87
C ILE A 105 1.70 9.33 -10.05
N MET A 106 1.66 8.52 -11.12
CA MET A 106 2.42 8.78 -12.36
C MET A 106 1.90 10.03 -13.07
N VAL A 107 0.59 10.28 -13.01
CA VAL A 107 -0.01 11.51 -13.56
C VAL A 107 0.42 12.73 -12.74
N ALA A 108 0.51 12.60 -11.42
CA ALA A 108 0.88 13.70 -10.52
C ALA A 108 2.38 14.02 -10.56
N LEU A 109 3.26 13.01 -10.56
CA LEU A 109 4.70 13.18 -10.32
C LEU A 109 5.58 12.70 -11.49
N GLY A 110 5.00 12.17 -12.57
CA GLY A 110 5.73 11.55 -13.67
C GLY A 110 6.50 10.31 -13.22
N GLN A 111 7.65 10.08 -13.87
CA GLN A 111 8.50 8.91 -13.61
C GLN A 111 9.74 9.25 -12.75
N HIS A 112 9.78 10.42 -12.15
CA HIS A 112 10.99 10.94 -11.50
C HIS A 112 10.90 10.96 -9.98
N TYR A 113 9.69 10.87 -9.42
CA TYR A 113 9.44 10.93 -7.98
C TYR A 113 8.45 9.85 -7.57
N ALA A 114 8.71 9.20 -6.44
CA ALA A 114 7.70 8.40 -5.76
C ALA A 114 6.82 9.31 -4.87
N GLY A 115 5.54 9.00 -4.74
CA GLY A 115 4.66 9.68 -3.80
C GLY A 115 4.91 9.20 -2.37
N LEU A 116 5.17 10.12 -1.47
CA LEU A 116 5.33 9.87 -0.03
C LEU A 116 4.09 10.35 0.71
N PHE A 117 3.32 9.45 1.29
CA PHE A 117 2.23 9.74 2.22
C PHE A 117 2.72 9.40 3.63
N CYS A 118 2.69 10.34 4.56
CA CYS A 118 3.24 10.11 5.89
C CYS A 118 2.49 10.93 6.93
N ASN A 119 2.09 10.29 8.03
CA ASN A 119 1.41 10.89 9.17
C ASN A 119 2.36 11.44 10.25
N ASP A 120 3.68 11.28 10.07
CA ASP A 120 4.73 11.81 10.96
C ASP A 120 5.65 12.74 10.16
N ASP A 121 5.72 14.01 10.57
CA ASP A 121 6.51 15.03 9.86
C ASP A 121 8.01 14.75 9.90
N LYS A 122 8.51 14.25 11.05
CA LYS A 122 9.95 13.95 11.19
C LYS A 122 10.36 12.77 10.33
N LEU A 123 9.51 11.74 10.26
CA LEU A 123 9.74 10.60 9.39
C LEU A 123 9.69 11.02 7.92
N ALA A 124 8.71 11.84 7.55
CA ALA A 124 8.59 12.38 6.18
C ALA A 124 9.84 13.16 5.76
N ASP A 125 10.33 14.06 6.62
CA ASP A 125 11.55 14.84 6.36
C ASP A 125 12.79 13.95 6.24
N THR A 126 12.87 12.91 7.07
CA THR A 126 13.98 11.95 7.03
C THR A 126 13.97 11.18 5.71
N LEU A 127 12.83 10.66 5.30
CA LEU A 127 12.67 9.92 4.03
C LEU A 127 12.94 10.84 2.83
N TYR A 128 12.45 12.07 2.86
CA TYR A 128 12.73 13.04 1.79
C TYR A 128 14.22 13.33 1.63
N LYS A 129 14.94 13.59 2.73
CA LYS A 129 16.39 13.82 2.70
C LYS A 129 17.13 12.58 2.21
N SER A 130 16.79 11.40 2.74
CA SER A 130 17.39 10.14 2.29
C SER A 130 17.17 9.91 0.79
N GLY A 131 15.98 10.23 0.28
CA GLY A 131 15.68 10.13 -1.14
C GLY A 131 16.54 11.07 -2.01
N LEU A 132 16.85 12.28 -1.52
CA LEU A 132 17.78 13.19 -2.20
C LEU A 132 19.22 12.65 -2.20
N ASP A 133 19.69 12.16 -1.05
CA ASP A 133 21.06 11.67 -0.87
C ASP A 133 21.35 10.41 -1.70
N THR A 134 20.35 9.57 -1.91
CA THR A 134 20.44 8.32 -2.67
C THR A 134 20.00 8.46 -4.14
N ASN A 135 19.48 9.62 -4.54
CA ASN A 135 18.81 9.87 -5.81
C ASN A 135 17.54 9.01 -6.03
N GLU A 136 16.95 8.51 -4.95
CA GLU A 136 15.64 7.81 -4.88
C GLU A 136 14.57 8.79 -4.43
N LYS A 137 14.28 9.76 -5.29
CA LYS A 137 13.51 10.96 -4.94
C LYS A 137 12.07 10.65 -4.59
N VAL A 138 11.60 11.22 -3.48
CA VAL A 138 10.20 11.16 -3.06
C VAL A 138 9.60 12.57 -2.99
N TRP A 139 8.28 12.68 -3.17
CA TRP A 139 7.55 13.93 -2.99
C TRP A 139 6.41 13.72 -2.02
N ARG A 140 6.37 14.53 -0.96
CA ARG A 140 5.33 14.41 0.07
C ARG A 140 3.98 14.88 -0.48
N MET A 141 3.01 13.97 -0.42
CA MET A 141 1.62 14.20 -0.79
C MET A 141 0.79 14.52 0.45
N PRO A 142 -0.29 15.30 0.31
CA PRO A 142 -1.13 15.65 1.46
C PRO A 142 -1.92 14.45 1.96
N LEU A 143 -2.12 14.41 3.29
CA LEU A 143 -3.12 13.61 3.96
C LEU A 143 -4.15 14.55 4.58
N HIS A 144 -5.43 14.38 4.26
CA HIS A 144 -6.50 15.23 4.76
C HIS A 144 -7.75 14.40 5.07
N ASP A 145 -8.47 14.77 6.13
CA ASP A 145 -9.67 14.05 6.60
C ASP A 145 -10.80 14.02 5.57
N ASP A 146 -10.86 15.01 4.67
CA ASP A 146 -11.88 15.03 3.63
C ASP A 146 -11.72 13.89 2.61
N PHE A 147 -10.51 13.38 2.42
CA PHE A 147 -10.29 12.21 1.56
C PHE A 147 -10.95 10.94 2.11
N ASP A 148 -11.10 10.84 3.44
CA ASP A 148 -11.74 9.68 4.06
C ASP A 148 -13.23 9.58 3.69
N LYS A 149 -13.89 10.73 3.42
CA LYS A 149 -15.30 10.76 3.01
C LYS A 149 -15.52 10.11 1.64
N GLU A 150 -14.51 10.13 0.77
CA GLU A 150 -14.57 9.53 -0.56
C GLU A 150 -14.49 8.00 -0.53
N LEU A 151 -14.09 7.42 0.62
CA LEU A 151 -14.01 5.99 0.83
C LEU A 151 -15.35 5.38 1.29
N ASN A 152 -16.36 6.21 1.52
CA ASN A 152 -17.66 5.76 2.01
C ASN A 152 -18.43 4.98 0.94
N SER A 153 -18.89 3.78 1.30
CA SER A 153 -19.80 3.01 0.47
C SER A 153 -21.25 3.47 0.68
N PRO A 154 -22.02 3.70 -0.39
CA PRO A 154 -23.45 4.00 -0.25
C PRO A 154 -24.27 2.79 0.23
N CYS A 155 -23.73 1.57 0.13
CA CYS A 155 -24.41 0.32 0.50
C CYS A 155 -24.03 -0.17 1.90
N LEU A 156 -22.92 0.25 2.47
CA LEU A 156 -22.41 -0.21 3.75
C LEU A 156 -22.45 0.93 4.78
N LEU A 157 -22.86 0.58 6.00
CA LEU A 157 -22.82 1.51 7.14
C LEU A 157 -21.37 1.81 7.60
N TYR A 158 -20.39 1.00 7.14
CA TYR A 158 -18.97 1.16 7.39
C TYR A 158 -18.20 1.12 6.09
N THR A 159 -17.23 1.97 6.00
CA THR A 159 -16.44 2.29 4.81
C THR A 159 -15.21 1.40 4.66
N SER A 160 -14.60 1.48 3.48
CA SER A 160 -13.27 0.92 3.21
C SER A 160 -12.29 1.35 4.32
N PRO A 161 -11.38 0.46 4.77
CA PRO A 161 -10.38 0.85 5.74
C PRO A 161 -9.52 2.01 5.20
N SER A 162 -9.58 3.13 5.92
CA SER A 162 -8.67 4.24 5.71
C SER A 162 -7.25 3.82 6.15
N PRO A 163 -6.18 4.36 5.55
CA PRO A 163 -4.83 4.19 6.09
C PRO A 163 -4.72 4.55 7.58
N ARG A 164 -5.61 5.40 8.09
CA ARG A 164 -5.68 5.76 9.52
C ARG A 164 -6.31 4.69 10.40
N ASP A 165 -7.20 3.87 9.85
CA ASP A 165 -7.84 2.77 10.59
C ASP A 165 -6.90 1.58 10.77
N VAL A 166 -5.79 1.57 10.06
CA VAL A 166 -4.82 0.48 10.03
C VAL A 166 -3.62 0.74 10.94
N VAL A 167 -3.38 2.01 11.29
CA VAL A 167 -2.27 2.42 12.18
C VAL A 167 -2.85 2.89 13.51
N PRO A 168 -2.51 2.26 14.65
CA PRO A 168 -2.90 2.71 15.98
C PRO A 168 -2.23 4.03 16.38
#